data_290b701ccc50ee9ff2df94585a4b4bc4
#
_entry.id   290b701ccc50ee9ff2df94585a4b4bc4
#
_cell.length_a   1.000
_cell.length_b   1.000
_cell.length_c   1.000
_cell.angle_alpha   90.00
_cell.angle_beta   90.00
_cell.angle_gamma   90.00
#
_symmetry.space_group_name_H-M   'P 1'
#
loop_
_entity.id
_entity.type
_entity.pdbx_description
1 polymer ?
#
loop_
_entity_poly.entity_id
_entity_poly.type
_entity_poly.pdbx_seq_one_letter_code
_entity_poly.pdbx_strand_id
1 'polypeptide(L)'
;ELKNKTLEQYQNRFGDWVETKIDSTKTLVRLKTFEEYRSKLEVLDSFLVIKSEEVTSSFEKKPIHINVTNIQEKIDPIRGKSVLEVMQRTIDAVHEQRKRLNIPMFAHINHPNFGYGISTEDLKQLNGERFFEVYNGHPAVNNEGDDTHIDTETMWDLINIHYHKEGKPLMFGIATDDSQ
;
A
#
# COMPACT_ATOMS: atom_id res chain seq x y z
N GLU A 1 16.12 -2.17 -12.39
CA GLU A 1 16.82 -3.03 -13.37
C GLU A 1 16.09 -4.40 -13.41
N LEU A 2 15.34 -4.66 -14.49
CA LEU A 2 14.69 -5.96 -14.68
C LEU A 2 15.73 -7.03 -15.01
N LYS A 3 15.59 -8.21 -14.41
CA LYS A 3 16.40 -9.39 -14.80
C LYS A 3 16.07 -9.75 -16.26
N ASN A 4 17.07 -10.15 -17.05
CA ASN A 4 16.90 -10.47 -18.47
C ASN A 4 15.72 -11.41 -18.76
N LYS A 5 15.53 -12.46 -17.93
CA LYS A 5 14.41 -13.41 -18.05
C LYS A 5 13.04 -12.72 -17.90
N THR A 6 12.92 -11.75 -17.00
CA THR A 6 11.69 -10.99 -16.78
C THR A 6 11.42 -10.07 -17.98
N LEU A 7 12.44 -9.42 -18.52
CA LEU A 7 12.29 -8.58 -19.71
C LEU A 7 11.83 -9.39 -20.92
N GLU A 8 12.42 -10.56 -21.18
CA GLU A 8 12.00 -11.47 -22.25
C GLU A 8 10.54 -11.91 -22.08
N GLN A 9 10.10 -12.23 -20.86
CA GLN A 9 8.71 -12.58 -20.58
C GLN A 9 7.74 -11.44 -20.91
N TYR A 10 8.09 -10.20 -20.53
CA TYR A 10 7.29 -9.03 -20.86
C TYR A 10 7.25 -8.75 -22.35
N GLN A 11 8.39 -8.82 -23.04
CA GLN A 11 8.47 -8.62 -24.49
C GLN A 11 7.65 -9.68 -25.25
N ASN A 12 7.73 -10.96 -24.84
CA ASN A 12 6.95 -12.03 -25.42
C ASN A 12 5.44 -11.84 -25.22
N ARG A 13 5.01 -11.28 -24.07
CA ARG A 13 3.61 -11.08 -23.75
C ARG A 13 3.03 -9.81 -24.35
N PHE A 14 3.79 -8.74 -24.39
CA PHE A 14 3.31 -7.38 -24.70
C PHE A 14 3.93 -6.78 -25.96
N GLY A 15 4.93 -7.43 -26.56
CA GLY A 15 5.56 -7.00 -27.82
C GLY A 15 6.11 -5.58 -27.74
N ASP A 16 5.84 -4.78 -28.76
CA ASP A 16 6.32 -3.40 -28.92
C ASP A 16 5.79 -2.44 -27.82
N TRP A 17 4.84 -2.87 -27.01
CA TRP A 17 4.39 -2.09 -25.86
C TRP A 17 5.48 -1.97 -24.77
N VAL A 18 6.46 -2.90 -24.77
CA VAL A 18 7.61 -2.87 -23.86
C VAL A 18 8.72 -2.03 -24.49
N GLU A 19 8.75 -0.75 -24.19
CA GLU A 19 9.75 0.18 -24.68
C GLU A 19 11.05 0.06 -23.89
N THR A 20 12.16 -0.17 -24.58
CA THR A 20 13.48 -0.29 -23.97
C THR A 20 14.46 0.73 -24.53
N LYS A 21 15.43 1.14 -23.71
CA LYS A 21 16.56 1.98 -24.10
C LYS A 21 17.84 1.40 -23.51
N ILE A 22 18.87 1.32 -24.32
CA ILE A 22 20.22 0.96 -23.83
C ILE A 22 20.90 2.23 -23.31
N ASP A 23 21.35 2.17 -22.08
CA ASP A 23 22.17 3.21 -21.44
C ASP A 23 23.46 2.57 -20.92
N SER A 24 24.56 2.81 -21.62
CA SER A 24 25.86 2.20 -21.37
C SER A 24 25.78 0.66 -21.36
N THR A 25 25.77 0.03 -20.20
CA THR A 25 25.71 -1.43 -20.01
C THR A 25 24.34 -1.92 -19.52
N LYS A 26 23.37 -1.01 -19.35
CA LYS A 26 22.06 -1.33 -18.77
C LYS A 26 20.95 -1.19 -19.79
N THR A 27 20.02 -2.13 -19.78
CA THR A 27 18.78 -1.99 -20.51
C THR A 27 17.73 -1.37 -19.57
N LEU A 28 17.32 -0.16 -19.89
CA LEU A 28 16.24 0.53 -19.20
C LEU A 28 14.92 0.17 -19.85
N VAL A 29 13.89 -0.02 -19.04
CA VAL A 29 12.51 -0.24 -19.49
C VAL A 29 11.70 0.97 -19.08
N ARG A 30 10.95 1.57 -20.02
CA ARG A 30 10.09 2.69 -19.72
C ARG A 30 8.88 2.23 -18.90
N LEU A 31 8.69 2.81 -17.73
CA LEU A 31 7.47 2.63 -16.97
C LEU A 31 6.31 3.32 -17.70
N LYS A 32 5.22 2.62 -17.83
CA LYS A 32 3.99 3.17 -18.43
C LYS A 32 3.24 4.04 -17.41
N THR A 33 2.53 5.04 -17.91
CA THR A 33 1.62 5.83 -17.09
C THR A 33 0.37 5.01 -16.74
N PHE A 34 -0.37 5.46 -15.73
CA PHE A 34 -1.64 4.83 -15.36
C PHE A 34 -2.61 4.75 -16.55
N GLU A 35 -2.72 5.82 -17.34
CA GLU A 35 -3.61 5.88 -18.50
C GLU A 35 -3.19 4.88 -19.61
N GLU A 36 -1.88 4.69 -19.79
CA GLU A 36 -1.38 3.74 -20.78
C GLU A 36 -1.73 2.30 -20.40
N TYR A 37 -1.53 1.86 -19.15
CA TYR A 37 -1.95 0.49 -18.83
C TYR A 37 -3.43 0.36 -18.55
N ARG A 38 -4.11 1.36 -18.10
CA ARG A 38 -5.56 1.34 -18.01
C ARG A 38 -6.17 1.07 -19.40
N SER A 39 -5.77 1.84 -20.42
CA SER A 39 -6.24 1.66 -21.80
C SER A 39 -5.90 0.30 -22.40
N LYS A 40 -4.82 -0.34 -21.92
CA LYS A 40 -4.34 -1.65 -22.39
C LYS A 40 -5.00 -2.83 -21.69
N LEU A 41 -5.30 -2.70 -20.41
CA LEU A 41 -5.67 -3.82 -19.55
C LEU A 41 -7.11 -3.79 -19.06
N GLU A 42 -7.73 -2.60 -18.98
CA GLU A 42 -9.12 -2.48 -18.54
C GLU A 42 -10.06 -3.11 -19.58
N VAL A 43 -11.01 -3.89 -19.11
CA VAL A 43 -12.04 -4.52 -19.94
C VAL A 43 -13.40 -4.13 -19.38
N LEU A 44 -14.18 -3.39 -20.15
CA LEU A 44 -15.49 -2.90 -19.76
C LEU A 44 -16.35 -4.05 -19.19
N ASP A 45 -16.98 -3.79 -18.04
CA ASP A 45 -17.83 -4.71 -17.29
C ASP A 45 -17.15 -6.02 -16.83
N SER A 46 -15.82 -6.13 -16.94
CA SER A 46 -15.08 -7.35 -16.63
C SER A 46 -13.83 -7.13 -15.78
N PHE A 47 -13.02 -6.14 -16.10
CA PHE A 47 -11.77 -5.85 -15.39
C PHE A 47 -11.53 -4.35 -15.25
N LEU A 48 -11.59 -3.85 -14.04
CA LEU A 48 -11.38 -2.45 -13.71
C LEU A 48 -9.96 -2.20 -13.21
N VAL A 49 -9.31 -1.16 -13.73
CA VAL A 49 -8.01 -0.68 -13.23
C VAL A 49 -8.23 0.61 -12.46
N ILE A 50 -7.99 0.57 -11.14
CA ILE A 50 -8.18 1.71 -10.23
C ILE A 50 -6.84 2.36 -9.94
N LYS A 51 -6.77 3.69 -10.10
CA LYS A 51 -5.58 4.46 -9.75
C LYS A 51 -5.35 4.41 -8.25
N SER A 52 -4.17 3.94 -7.86
CA SER A 52 -3.80 3.79 -6.46
C SER A 52 -2.35 4.23 -6.24
N GLU A 53 -2.00 4.52 -5.02
CA GLU A 53 -0.64 4.89 -4.62
C GLU A 53 -0.31 4.23 -3.28
N GLU A 54 0.88 3.69 -3.17
CA GLU A 54 1.48 3.38 -1.88
C GLU A 54 2.28 4.59 -1.40
N VAL A 55 1.79 5.27 -0.36
CA VAL A 55 2.49 6.37 0.29
C VAL A 55 3.55 5.79 1.21
N THR A 56 4.78 5.74 0.71
CA THR A 56 5.94 5.14 1.41
C THR A 56 6.62 6.18 2.29
N SER A 57 6.38 6.09 3.58
CA SER A 57 6.93 6.96 4.62
C SER A 57 7.76 6.17 5.63
N SER A 58 8.37 6.86 6.58
CA SER A 58 9.07 6.25 7.70
C SER A 58 9.16 7.20 8.89
N PHE A 59 9.32 6.60 10.09
CA PHE A 59 9.75 7.31 11.28
C PHE A 59 10.99 6.63 11.84
N GLU A 60 12.10 7.36 11.93
CA GLU A 60 13.43 6.81 12.22
C GLU A 60 13.80 5.72 11.20
N LYS A 61 13.89 4.45 11.61
CA LYS A 61 14.16 3.30 10.73
C LYS A 61 12.92 2.41 10.53
N LYS A 62 11.77 2.80 11.05
CA LYS A 62 10.51 2.06 10.95
C LYS A 62 9.80 2.41 9.65
N PRO A 63 9.59 1.46 8.74
CA PRO A 63 8.82 1.71 7.52
C PRO A 63 7.33 1.89 7.87
N ILE A 64 6.69 2.82 7.17
CA ILE A 64 5.26 3.12 7.33
C ILE A 64 4.69 3.29 5.93
N HIS A 65 3.96 2.29 5.46
CA HIS A 65 3.36 2.29 4.15
C HIS A 65 1.84 2.30 4.26
N ILE A 66 1.22 3.15 3.47
CA ILE A 66 -0.25 3.29 3.43
C ILE A 66 -0.67 3.32 1.97
N ASN A 67 -1.48 2.35 1.56
CA ASN A 67 -2.07 2.33 0.24
C ASN A 67 -3.32 3.21 0.19
N VAL A 68 -3.44 3.99 -0.88
CA VAL A 68 -4.61 4.82 -1.13
C VAL A 68 -5.25 4.40 -2.43
N THR A 69 -6.45 3.86 -2.34
CA THR A 69 -7.23 3.41 -3.50
C THR A 69 -8.08 4.53 -4.06
N ASN A 70 -8.12 4.64 -5.38
CA ASN A 70 -8.83 5.66 -6.17
C ASN A 70 -8.31 7.08 -5.92
N ILE A 71 -7.02 7.22 -5.64
CA ILE A 71 -6.37 8.51 -5.45
C ILE A 71 -6.38 9.33 -6.75
N GLN A 72 -6.58 10.64 -6.64
CA GLN A 72 -6.60 11.53 -7.80
C GLN A 72 -5.31 12.35 -7.90
N GLU A 73 -4.80 12.81 -6.78
CA GLU A 73 -3.59 13.61 -6.67
C GLU A 73 -2.57 12.90 -5.79
N LYS A 74 -1.33 12.90 -6.20
CA LYS A 74 -0.22 12.29 -5.46
C LYS A 74 -0.13 12.84 -4.03
N ILE A 75 0.12 11.97 -3.07
CA ILE A 75 0.47 12.32 -1.70
C ILE A 75 1.96 12.05 -1.49
N ASP A 76 2.75 13.11 -1.35
CA ASP A 76 4.17 12.95 -1.04
C ASP A 76 4.38 12.35 0.36
N PRO A 77 5.49 11.61 0.58
CA PRO A 77 5.79 11.01 1.89
C PRO A 77 5.72 12.02 3.04
N ILE A 78 4.87 11.75 4.00
CA ILE A 78 4.62 12.64 5.13
C ILE A 78 5.58 12.31 6.29
N ARG A 79 6.13 13.32 6.91
CA ARG A 79 6.97 13.20 8.10
C ARG A 79 6.19 13.53 9.36
N GLY A 80 6.58 12.91 10.49
CA GLY A 80 5.99 13.15 11.80
C GLY A 80 7.02 12.94 12.91
N LYS A 81 6.58 13.07 14.15
CA LYS A 81 7.40 12.88 15.36
C LYS A 81 7.22 11.50 16.00
N SER A 82 6.35 10.68 15.41
CA SER A 82 6.10 9.29 15.82
C SER A 82 5.51 8.51 14.64
N VAL A 83 5.48 7.16 14.75
CA VAL A 83 4.79 6.27 13.80
C VAL A 83 3.32 6.66 13.68
N LEU A 84 2.64 6.82 14.81
CA LEU A 84 1.24 7.23 14.86
C LEU A 84 0.99 8.57 14.13
N GLU A 85 1.85 9.58 14.37
CA GLU A 85 1.67 10.89 13.72
C GLU A 85 1.85 10.80 12.20
N VAL A 86 2.81 10.02 11.71
CA VAL A 86 3.01 9.80 10.27
C VAL A 86 1.78 9.14 9.66
N MET A 87 1.27 8.08 10.26
CA MET A 87 0.06 7.39 9.80
C MET A 87 -1.15 8.32 9.80
N GLN A 88 -1.41 9.00 10.93
CA GLN A 88 -2.58 9.86 11.07
C GLN A 88 -2.58 10.99 10.04
N ARG A 89 -1.45 11.66 9.86
CA ARG A 89 -1.33 12.74 8.87
C ARG A 89 -1.52 12.25 7.43
N THR A 90 -1.08 11.04 7.13
CA THR A 90 -1.31 10.45 5.80
C THR A 90 -2.80 10.17 5.58
N ILE A 91 -3.48 9.59 6.57
CA ILE A 91 -4.93 9.33 6.52
C ILE A 91 -5.73 10.64 6.43
N ASP A 92 -5.33 11.64 7.20
CA ASP A 92 -5.97 12.96 7.17
C ASP A 92 -5.84 13.60 5.78
N ALA A 93 -4.68 13.48 5.13
CA ALA A 93 -4.47 13.98 3.76
C ALA A 93 -5.38 13.27 2.74
N VAL A 94 -5.59 11.95 2.89
CA VAL A 94 -6.54 11.19 2.06
C VAL A 94 -7.98 11.67 2.28
N HIS A 95 -8.38 11.86 3.52
CA HIS A 95 -9.71 12.35 3.87
C HIS A 95 -9.95 13.77 3.36
N GLU A 96 -8.96 14.63 3.45
CA GLU A 96 -9.03 15.99 2.90
C GLU A 96 -9.21 15.96 1.38
N GLN A 97 -8.40 15.17 0.67
CA GLN A 97 -8.51 15.02 -0.77
C GLN A 97 -9.88 14.47 -1.18
N ARG A 98 -10.35 13.39 -0.50
CA ARG A 98 -11.67 12.81 -0.71
C ARG A 98 -12.79 13.83 -0.53
N LYS A 99 -12.74 14.63 0.54
CA LYS A 99 -13.74 15.66 0.83
C LYS A 99 -13.71 16.80 -0.19
N ARG A 100 -12.53 17.30 -0.50
CA ARG A 100 -12.33 18.42 -1.43
C ARG A 100 -12.76 18.09 -2.85
N LEU A 101 -12.43 16.89 -3.32
CA LEU A 101 -12.76 16.45 -4.69
C LEU A 101 -14.15 15.81 -4.80
N ASN A 102 -14.76 15.46 -3.67
CA ASN A 102 -16.02 14.71 -3.62
C ASN A 102 -15.96 13.39 -4.41
N ILE A 103 -14.81 12.69 -4.31
CA ILE A 103 -14.55 11.42 -5.00
C ILE A 103 -14.32 10.34 -3.94
N PRO A 104 -15.02 9.18 -4.02
CA PRO A 104 -14.77 8.06 -3.11
C PRO A 104 -13.31 7.59 -3.21
N MET A 105 -12.62 7.57 -2.09
CA MET A 105 -11.28 6.96 -1.94
C MET A 105 -11.12 6.49 -0.51
N PHE A 106 -10.26 5.50 -0.32
CA PHE A 106 -9.95 4.98 1.01
C PHE A 106 -8.47 4.63 1.11
N ALA A 107 -7.97 4.70 2.34
CA ALA A 107 -6.65 4.23 2.69
C ALA A 107 -6.72 2.84 3.32
N HIS A 108 -5.63 2.09 3.31
CA HIS A 108 -5.42 0.96 4.22
C HIS A 108 -3.96 0.92 4.70
N ILE A 109 -3.81 0.46 5.93
CA ILE A 109 -2.49 0.27 6.53
C ILE A 109 -1.85 -0.98 5.94
N ASN A 110 -0.70 -0.82 5.28
CA ASN A 110 0.04 -1.94 4.70
C ASN A 110 0.84 -2.69 5.78
N HIS A 111 1.01 -3.98 5.55
CA HIS A 111 1.98 -4.90 6.16
C HIS A 111 2.69 -4.37 7.44
N PRO A 112 2.00 -4.19 8.57
CA PRO A 112 2.58 -3.58 9.78
C PRO A 112 3.81 -4.32 10.29
N ASN A 113 3.91 -5.63 10.04
CA ASN A 113 5.04 -6.47 10.39
C ASN A 113 6.20 -6.44 9.36
N PHE A 114 6.13 -5.58 8.33
CA PHE A 114 7.30 -5.30 7.50
C PHE A 114 8.32 -4.49 8.32
N GLY A 115 9.45 -5.10 8.62
CA GLY A 115 10.43 -4.51 9.54
C GLY A 115 9.87 -4.15 10.92
N TYR A 116 8.69 -4.69 11.28
CA TYR A 116 7.96 -4.40 12.53
C TYR A 116 7.78 -2.88 12.74
N GLY A 117 7.48 -2.17 11.65
CA GLY A 117 7.42 -0.71 11.62
C GLY A 117 6.27 -0.13 12.41
N ILE A 118 5.13 -0.82 12.43
CA ILE A 118 3.88 -0.35 13.02
C ILE A 118 3.46 -1.31 14.14
N SER A 119 3.18 -0.77 15.33
CA SER A 119 2.76 -1.55 16.48
C SER A 119 1.24 -1.57 16.66
N THR A 120 0.74 -2.57 17.40
CA THR A 120 -0.67 -2.64 17.80
C THR A 120 -1.08 -1.38 18.58
N GLU A 121 -0.20 -0.85 19.42
CA GLU A 121 -0.50 0.34 20.24
C GLU A 121 -0.61 1.62 19.38
N ASP A 122 0.17 1.72 18.29
CA ASP A 122 0.02 2.81 17.32
C ASP A 122 -1.36 2.72 16.63
N LEU A 123 -1.75 1.52 16.21
CA LEU A 123 -3.01 1.29 15.49
C LEU A 123 -4.25 1.50 16.39
N LYS A 124 -4.20 1.15 17.68
CA LYS A 124 -5.30 1.42 18.62
C LYS A 124 -5.62 2.90 18.76
N GLN A 125 -4.63 3.77 18.58
CA GLN A 125 -4.78 5.22 18.72
C GLN A 125 -5.16 5.91 17.40
N LEU A 126 -5.10 5.19 16.27
CA LEU A 126 -5.39 5.73 14.95
C LEU A 126 -6.88 6.09 14.83
N ASN A 127 -7.19 7.16 14.09
CA ASN A 127 -8.55 7.61 13.86
C ASN A 127 -8.85 7.74 12.38
N GLY A 128 -10.07 7.39 12.00
CA GLY A 128 -10.57 7.55 10.62
C GLY A 128 -10.19 6.42 9.68
N GLU A 129 -9.27 5.53 10.06
CA GLU A 129 -8.92 4.35 9.26
C GLU A 129 -9.89 3.20 9.53
N ARG A 130 -10.18 2.42 8.48
CA ARG A 130 -11.12 1.30 8.52
C ARG A 130 -10.53 0.02 7.93
N PHE A 131 -9.34 0.05 7.34
CA PHE A 131 -8.76 -1.06 6.59
C PHE A 131 -7.30 -1.31 7.00
N PHE A 132 -6.98 -2.59 7.14
CA PHE A 132 -5.72 -3.07 7.66
C PHE A 132 -5.30 -4.35 6.93
N GLU A 133 -4.05 -4.47 6.50
CA GLU A 133 -3.55 -5.71 5.92
C GLU A 133 -3.31 -6.77 7.00
N VAL A 134 -4.22 -7.74 7.05
CA VAL A 134 -4.07 -8.96 7.87
C VAL A 134 -3.08 -9.92 7.24
N TYR A 135 -2.96 -9.91 5.93
CA TYR A 135 -2.02 -10.73 5.18
C TYR A 135 -1.45 -9.99 3.99
N ASN A 136 -0.13 -10.08 3.83
CA ASN A 136 0.58 -9.55 2.67
C ASN A 136 1.46 -10.65 2.07
N GLY A 137 1.37 -10.87 0.76
CA GLY A 137 2.06 -11.94 0.04
C GLY A 137 3.54 -11.70 -0.23
N HIS A 138 4.06 -10.51 0.07
CA HIS A 138 5.48 -10.21 -0.15
C HIS A 138 6.38 -11.01 0.80
N PRO A 139 7.46 -11.68 0.31
CA PRO A 139 8.26 -12.62 1.11
C PRO A 139 9.06 -11.97 2.25
N ALA A 140 9.18 -10.64 2.28
CA ALA A 140 9.84 -9.91 3.36
C ALA A 140 8.88 -9.46 4.47
N VAL A 141 7.59 -9.76 4.36
CA VAL A 141 6.59 -9.44 5.39
C VAL A 141 6.43 -10.62 6.35
N ASN A 142 6.60 -10.37 7.63
CA ASN A 142 6.49 -11.38 8.68
C ASN A 142 5.05 -11.47 9.21
N ASN A 143 4.11 -11.93 8.38
CA ASN A 143 2.70 -12.04 8.77
C ASN A 143 2.51 -12.84 10.06
N GLU A 144 3.27 -13.94 10.21
CA GLU A 144 3.19 -14.86 11.36
C GLU A 144 3.89 -14.31 12.63
N GLY A 145 4.53 -13.15 12.54
CA GLY A 145 5.33 -12.62 13.65
C GLY A 145 6.62 -13.37 13.91
N ASP A 146 7.14 -13.29 15.14
CA ASP A 146 8.30 -14.03 15.63
C ASP A 146 8.21 -14.21 17.16
N ASP A 147 9.28 -14.68 17.79
CA ASP A 147 9.33 -14.92 19.26
C ASP A 147 9.06 -13.64 20.09
N THR A 148 9.15 -12.45 19.50
CA THR A 148 9.04 -11.14 20.16
C THR A 148 7.91 -10.28 19.60
N HIS A 149 7.36 -10.63 18.46
CA HIS A 149 6.32 -9.87 17.77
C HIS A 149 5.15 -10.78 17.43
N ILE A 150 3.95 -10.34 17.74
CA ILE A 150 2.71 -11.05 17.41
C ILE A 150 2.47 -11.05 15.89
N ASP A 151 1.74 -12.04 15.43
CA ASP A 151 1.24 -12.13 14.06
C ASP A 151 0.19 -11.05 13.76
N THR A 152 -0.04 -10.81 12.48
CA THR A 152 -0.94 -9.74 12.02
C THR A 152 -2.40 -10.05 12.29
N GLU A 153 -2.82 -11.31 12.35
CA GLU A 153 -4.18 -11.73 12.70
C GLU A 153 -4.48 -11.42 14.18
N THR A 154 -3.58 -11.80 15.08
CA THR A 154 -3.66 -11.44 16.50
C THR A 154 -3.66 -9.93 16.69
N MET A 155 -2.84 -9.20 15.93
CA MET A 155 -2.82 -7.73 15.95
C MET A 155 -4.19 -7.16 15.58
N TRP A 156 -4.81 -7.65 14.51
CA TRP A 156 -6.14 -7.25 14.05
C TRP A 156 -7.23 -7.51 15.07
N ASP A 157 -7.21 -8.68 15.72
CA ASP A 157 -8.15 -9.01 16.79
C ASP A 157 -8.01 -8.05 17.98
N LEU A 158 -6.80 -7.78 18.44
CA LEU A 158 -6.53 -6.87 19.56
C LEU A 158 -6.98 -5.43 19.27
N ILE A 159 -6.78 -4.96 18.03
CA ILE A 159 -7.27 -3.64 17.61
C ILE A 159 -8.79 -3.61 17.64
N ASN A 160 -9.45 -4.62 17.09
CA ASN A 160 -10.91 -4.69 17.03
C ASN A 160 -11.56 -4.83 18.41
N ILE A 161 -10.95 -5.60 19.32
CA ILE A 161 -11.37 -5.66 20.72
C ILE A 161 -11.29 -4.28 21.38
N HIS A 162 -10.19 -3.55 21.15
CA HIS A 162 -10.03 -2.19 21.67
C HIS A 162 -11.06 -1.23 21.07
N TYR A 163 -11.24 -1.24 19.76
CA TYR A 163 -12.19 -0.37 19.05
C TYR A 163 -13.64 -0.64 19.49
N HIS A 164 -13.99 -1.91 19.66
CA HIS A 164 -15.33 -2.27 20.16
C HIS A 164 -15.59 -1.68 21.57
N LYS A 165 -14.61 -1.78 22.47
CA LYS A 165 -14.72 -1.21 23.83
C LYS A 165 -14.85 0.31 23.83
N GLU A 166 -14.20 0.97 22.89
CA GLU A 166 -14.23 2.44 22.72
C GLU A 166 -15.45 2.93 21.91
N GLY A 167 -16.30 2.03 21.42
CA GLY A 167 -17.42 2.36 20.53
C GLY A 167 -16.99 2.88 19.15
N LYS A 168 -15.75 2.59 18.74
CA LYS A 168 -15.21 2.94 17.42
C LYS A 168 -15.69 1.93 16.37
N PRO A 169 -15.81 2.34 15.09
CA PRO A 169 -16.02 1.41 13.99
C PRO A 169 -14.88 0.40 13.89
N LEU A 170 -15.21 -0.88 13.67
CA LEU A 170 -14.21 -1.94 13.55
C LEU A 170 -13.36 -1.77 12.28
N MET A 171 -12.12 -2.22 12.34
CA MET A 171 -11.25 -2.37 11.17
C MET A 171 -11.59 -3.62 10.38
N PHE A 172 -11.65 -3.50 9.07
CA PHE A 172 -11.77 -4.60 8.12
C PHE A 172 -10.39 -5.12 7.73
N GLY A 173 -10.24 -6.45 7.66
CA GLY A 173 -9.05 -7.11 7.16
C GLY A 173 -8.99 -7.09 5.64
N ILE A 174 -7.81 -6.82 5.09
CA ILE A 174 -7.49 -6.93 3.66
C ILE A 174 -6.35 -7.94 3.51
N ALA A 175 -6.34 -8.67 2.41
CA ALA A 175 -5.22 -9.49 1.98
C ALA A 175 -4.75 -9.02 0.61
N THR A 176 -3.43 -8.89 0.44
CA THR A 176 -2.79 -8.45 -0.81
C THR A 176 -1.67 -9.39 -1.21
N ASP A 177 -1.26 -9.36 -2.46
CA ASP A 177 -0.09 -10.10 -2.95
C ASP A 177 1.20 -9.27 -2.95
N ASP A 178 1.06 -7.94 -2.95
CA ASP A 178 2.19 -6.98 -2.95
C ASP A 178 3.29 -7.38 -3.95
N SER A 179 2.86 -7.74 -5.15
CA SER A 179 3.75 -8.22 -6.21
C SER A 179 4.53 -7.06 -6.85
N GLN A 180 5.86 -7.19 -6.89
CA GLN A 180 6.78 -6.24 -7.50
C GLN A 180 7.54 -6.84 -8.67
#